data_e0442e36cb35b6cc1df6c9f0359fd905
#
_entry.id   e0442e36cb35b6cc1df6c9f0359fd905
#
_cell.length_a   1.000
_cell.length_b   1.000
_cell.length_c   1.000
_cell.angle_alpha   90.00
_cell.angle_beta   90.00
_cell.angle_gamma   90.00
#
_symmetry.space_group_name_H-M   'P 1'
#
loop_
_entity.id
_entity.type
_entity.pdbx_description
1 polymer ?
#
loop_
_entity_poly.entity_id
_entity_poly.type
_entity_poly.pdbx_seq_one_letter_code
_entity_poly.pdbx_strand_id
1 'polypeptide(L)'
;MTRSRITVAFGTLALLLSLPTATSATYPGSLDGRIATSANVDGNVDVYSFLPSGHAPQRLTSDPLFDACPAWSSDGHRIAWCHGVQRGGVIEVWTMKADGDEKRQVTALGGRSIFPDFSPDGARILFASQPAGASDFNLYVINVDGTGLVQLTSDPGSDSNAAWSPDGNRIVFTSDRTGLGQVYVMDADGGNVTQLTFDGAFKDQVPDWSPDGSRIAYAAGDPGDILVMNADGSDQHTVVGGGTDDFGTAWSPDGAQIAFLRFDDRTVYVANADGSGVHEVLSLGLQAVPAWQPRGDRLP
;
A
#
# COMPACT_ATOMS: atom_id res chain seq x y z
N MET A 1 -35.39 -20.25 45.66
CA MET A 1 -34.14 -20.28 44.81
C MET A 1 -34.26 -19.15 43.79
N THR A 2 -33.70 -18.02 44.16
CA THR A 2 -33.83 -16.76 43.40
C THR A 2 -32.56 -16.61 42.55
N ARG A 3 -32.70 -16.65 41.21
CA ARG A 3 -31.57 -16.41 40.28
C ARG A 3 -31.41 -14.91 40.09
N SER A 4 -30.31 -14.40 40.60
CA SER A 4 -29.86 -13.04 40.36
C SER A 4 -29.33 -12.90 38.91
N ARG A 5 -29.91 -11.98 38.11
CA ARG A 5 -29.37 -11.62 36.79
C ARG A 5 -28.36 -10.50 37.00
N ILE A 6 -27.10 -10.78 36.64
CA ILE A 6 -26.07 -9.77 36.57
C ILE A 6 -26.23 -9.07 35.20
N THR A 7 -26.64 -7.81 35.24
CA THR A 7 -26.64 -6.95 34.06
C THR A 7 -25.26 -6.32 33.94
N VAL A 8 -24.50 -6.74 32.92
CA VAL A 8 -23.23 -6.09 32.57
C VAL A 8 -23.57 -4.89 31.71
N ALA A 9 -23.35 -3.72 32.28
CA ALA A 9 -23.46 -2.45 31.54
C ALA A 9 -22.17 -2.28 30.72
N PHE A 10 -22.28 -2.36 29.39
CA PHE A 10 -21.24 -1.90 28.49
C PHE A 10 -21.22 -0.37 28.50
N GLY A 11 -20.28 0.18 29.24
CA GLY A 11 -19.93 1.58 29.15
C GLY A 11 -19.17 1.85 27.87
N THR A 12 -19.81 2.47 26.88
CA THR A 12 -19.15 3.09 25.74
C THR A 12 -18.29 4.25 26.24
N LEU A 13 -16.99 4.01 26.37
CA LEU A 13 -16.01 5.06 26.57
C LEU A 13 -15.80 5.76 25.23
N ALA A 14 -16.60 6.80 24.95
CA ALA A 14 -16.34 7.71 23.84
C ALA A 14 -15.11 8.55 24.21
N LEU A 15 -13.95 8.16 23.68
CA LEU A 15 -12.74 8.99 23.71
C LEU A 15 -12.98 10.15 22.74
N LEU A 16 -13.50 11.27 23.25
CA LEU A 16 -13.54 12.55 22.55
C LEU A 16 -12.10 13.05 22.38
N LEU A 17 -11.43 12.62 21.31
CA LEU A 17 -10.25 13.30 20.81
C LEU A 17 -10.71 14.63 20.23
N SER A 18 -10.56 15.71 21.01
CA SER A 18 -10.65 17.08 20.51
C SER A 18 -9.55 17.27 19.48
N LEU A 19 -9.91 17.19 18.19
CA LEU A 19 -9.01 17.55 17.10
C LEU A 19 -8.68 19.04 17.23
N PRO A 20 -7.41 19.45 17.23
CA PRO A 20 -7.07 20.86 17.13
C PRO A 20 -7.57 21.38 15.80
N THR A 21 -8.27 22.53 15.84
CA THR A 21 -8.65 23.30 14.64
C THR A 21 -7.40 23.54 13.80
N ALA A 22 -7.47 23.18 12.50
CA ALA A 22 -6.39 23.29 11.55
C ALA A 22 -5.90 24.75 11.46
N THR A 23 -4.82 25.03 12.16
CA THR A 23 -3.87 26.07 11.77
C THR A 23 -2.93 25.41 10.75
N SER A 24 -2.70 26.07 9.60
CA SER A 24 -1.81 25.61 8.54
C SER A 24 -0.52 25.05 9.12
N ALA A 25 -0.40 23.72 9.20
CA ALA A 25 0.80 23.08 9.66
C ALA A 25 1.83 23.16 8.53
N THR A 26 2.74 24.13 8.62
CA THR A 26 4.07 23.99 8.06
C THR A 26 4.63 22.72 8.66
N TYR A 27 4.83 21.67 7.85
CA TYR A 27 5.51 20.46 8.28
C TYR A 27 6.91 20.85 8.75
N PRO A 28 7.25 20.76 10.05
CA PRO A 28 8.65 20.85 10.47
C PRO A 28 9.33 19.66 9.77
N GLY A 29 10.46 19.90 9.11
CA GLY A 29 11.25 18.86 8.47
C GLY A 29 11.63 17.78 9.48
N SER A 30 10.75 16.82 9.73
CA SER A 30 11.09 15.60 10.42
C SER A 30 11.71 14.67 9.38
N LEU A 31 12.89 14.19 9.69
CA LEU A 31 13.69 13.28 8.86
C LEU A 31 13.01 11.93 8.63
N ASP A 32 11.91 11.65 9.31
CA ASP A 32 11.15 10.41 9.19
C ASP A 32 9.81 10.70 8.52
N GLY A 33 9.65 10.20 7.30
CA GLY A 33 8.41 10.30 6.54
C GLY A 33 7.23 9.69 7.30
N ARG A 34 6.01 10.11 6.94
CA ARG A 34 4.80 9.52 7.51
C ARG A 34 4.52 8.16 6.86
N ILE A 35 3.76 7.32 7.55
CA ILE A 35 3.17 6.12 6.98
C ILE A 35 1.72 6.44 6.64
N ALA A 36 1.27 6.14 5.41
CA ALA A 36 -0.13 6.18 5.01
C ALA A 36 -0.70 4.76 4.95
N THR A 37 -1.97 4.62 5.30
CA THR A 37 -2.74 3.37 5.19
C THR A 37 -4.22 3.70 5.12
N SER A 38 -5.08 2.71 4.97
CA SER A 38 -6.52 2.90 5.13
C SER A 38 -7.05 2.15 6.34
N ALA A 39 -8.03 2.76 7.02
CA ALA A 39 -8.64 2.23 8.23
C ALA A 39 -10.15 2.42 8.23
N ASN A 40 -10.85 1.47 8.86
CA ASN A 40 -12.28 1.54 9.10
C ASN A 40 -12.52 1.94 10.56
N VAL A 41 -12.64 3.24 10.83
CA VAL A 41 -12.83 3.76 12.19
C VAL A 41 -14.31 3.93 12.53
N ASP A 42 -15.10 4.48 11.61
CA ASP A 42 -16.52 4.85 11.84
C ASP A 42 -17.49 4.09 10.92
N GLY A 43 -17.11 2.88 10.46
CA GLY A 43 -17.90 2.10 9.51
C GLY A 43 -17.65 2.46 8.04
N ASN A 44 -16.78 3.44 7.78
CA ASN A 44 -16.25 3.79 6.48
C ASN A 44 -14.73 3.56 6.41
N VAL A 45 -14.24 3.19 5.24
CA VAL A 45 -12.80 3.02 5.02
C VAL A 45 -12.25 4.30 4.44
N ASP A 46 -11.31 4.92 5.17
CA ASP A 46 -10.68 6.18 4.81
C ASP A 46 -9.16 6.10 4.86
N VAL A 47 -8.50 6.99 4.14
CA VAL A 47 -7.04 7.14 4.17
C VAL A 47 -6.61 7.93 5.40
N TYR A 48 -5.64 7.38 6.10
CA TYR A 48 -4.97 7.99 7.27
C TYR A 48 -3.48 8.08 7.03
N SER A 49 -2.82 9.03 7.68
CA SER A 49 -1.38 9.07 7.81
C SER A 49 -0.97 9.30 9.27
N PHE A 50 0.22 8.79 9.65
CA PHE A 50 0.74 8.89 11.02
C PHE A 50 2.28 8.82 11.01
N LEU A 51 2.91 9.23 12.10
CA LEU A 51 4.37 9.10 12.25
C LEU A 51 4.76 7.61 12.43
N PRO A 52 5.98 7.20 12.06
CA PRO A 52 6.46 5.83 12.27
C PRO A 52 6.42 5.35 13.72
N SER A 53 6.35 6.28 14.67
CA SER A 53 6.11 6.00 16.09
C SER A 53 4.64 5.74 16.46
N GLY A 54 3.71 5.71 15.49
CA GLY A 54 2.27 5.59 15.72
C GLY A 54 1.57 6.88 16.17
N HIS A 55 2.32 7.95 16.44
CA HIS A 55 1.76 9.21 16.91
C HIS A 55 1.21 10.08 15.79
N ALA A 56 0.40 11.09 16.19
CA ALA A 56 -0.19 12.09 15.31
C ALA A 56 -0.96 11.49 14.11
N PRO A 57 -1.91 10.56 14.32
CA PRO A 57 -2.77 10.07 13.24
C PRO A 57 -3.60 11.21 12.66
N GLN A 58 -3.66 11.28 11.34
CA GLN A 58 -4.41 12.28 10.59
C GLN A 58 -5.31 11.56 9.58
N ARG A 59 -6.62 11.80 9.64
CA ARG A 59 -7.57 11.35 8.63
C ARG A 59 -7.51 12.29 7.44
N LEU A 60 -7.25 11.75 6.24
CA LEU A 60 -7.08 12.52 5.01
C LEU A 60 -8.32 12.50 4.11
N THR A 61 -9.13 11.43 4.22
CA THR A 61 -10.43 11.33 3.54
C THR A 61 -11.54 11.12 4.54
N SER A 62 -12.80 11.51 4.19
CA SER A 62 -13.94 11.45 5.11
C SER A 62 -15.28 11.42 4.38
N ASP A 63 -15.31 11.25 3.06
CA ASP A 63 -16.55 11.07 2.32
C ASP A 63 -17.11 9.65 2.54
N PRO A 64 -18.37 9.35 2.18
CA PRO A 64 -18.99 8.06 2.50
C PRO A 64 -18.59 6.93 1.57
N LEU A 65 -17.71 7.17 0.61
CA LEU A 65 -17.20 6.13 -0.29
C LEU A 65 -15.96 5.45 0.28
N PHE A 66 -15.55 4.35 -0.36
CA PHE A 66 -14.37 3.59 0.01
C PHE A 66 -13.11 4.31 -0.46
N ASP A 67 -12.20 4.60 0.47
CA ASP A 67 -10.90 5.20 0.24
C ASP A 67 -9.79 4.29 0.77
N ALA A 68 -8.97 3.75 -0.13
CA ALA A 68 -7.94 2.77 0.24
C ALA A 68 -6.68 2.83 -0.62
N CYS A 69 -5.73 1.93 -0.34
CA CYS A 69 -4.52 1.72 -1.13
C CYS A 69 -3.71 3.02 -1.37
N PRO A 70 -3.39 3.78 -0.33
CA PRO A 70 -2.62 5.01 -0.52
C PRO A 70 -1.19 4.71 -0.96
N ALA A 71 -0.64 5.56 -1.83
CA ALA A 71 0.77 5.59 -2.21
C ALA A 71 1.29 7.03 -2.24
N TRP A 72 2.50 7.24 -1.72
CA TRP A 72 3.14 8.56 -1.71
C TRP A 72 3.85 8.85 -3.04
N SER A 73 3.82 10.10 -3.47
CA SER A 73 4.73 10.58 -4.51
C SER A 73 6.17 10.58 -4.01
N SER A 74 7.14 10.43 -4.93
CA SER A 74 8.57 10.36 -4.61
C SER A 74 9.11 11.59 -3.86
N ASP A 75 8.48 12.76 -4.06
CA ASP A 75 8.79 14.01 -3.35
C ASP A 75 8.06 14.13 -1.99
N GLY A 76 7.19 13.16 -1.64
CA GLY A 76 6.42 13.15 -0.41
C GLY A 76 5.32 14.21 -0.29
N HIS A 77 5.00 14.93 -1.37
CA HIS A 77 4.02 16.03 -1.34
C HIS A 77 2.62 15.64 -1.77
N ARG A 78 2.45 14.47 -2.39
CA ARG A 78 1.16 13.97 -2.87
C ARG A 78 0.92 12.54 -2.42
N ILE A 79 -0.37 12.16 -2.41
CA ILE A 79 -0.84 10.80 -2.19
C ILE A 79 -1.77 10.44 -3.35
N ALA A 80 -1.56 9.28 -3.98
CA ALA A 80 -2.53 8.62 -4.83
C ALA A 80 -3.30 7.59 -4.00
N TRP A 81 -4.58 7.39 -4.30
CA TRP A 81 -5.40 6.41 -3.59
C TRP A 81 -6.55 5.88 -4.44
N CYS A 82 -7.13 4.77 -4.01
CA CYS A 82 -8.32 4.15 -4.58
C CYS A 82 -9.57 4.80 -3.99
N HIS A 83 -10.46 5.35 -4.81
CA HIS A 83 -11.72 5.97 -4.38
C HIS A 83 -12.91 5.43 -5.14
N GLY A 84 -13.98 5.08 -4.45
CA GLY A 84 -15.20 4.67 -5.13
C GLY A 84 -16.11 3.74 -4.33
N VAL A 85 -16.84 2.88 -5.04
CA VAL A 85 -17.82 1.95 -4.46
C VAL A 85 -17.21 0.56 -4.36
N GLN A 86 -17.01 0.08 -3.11
CA GLN A 86 -16.58 -1.29 -2.84
C GLN A 86 -17.68 -2.30 -3.26
N ARG A 87 -17.29 -3.55 -3.56
CA ARG A 87 -18.19 -4.66 -3.90
C ARG A 87 -18.99 -4.46 -5.19
N GLY A 88 -18.28 -4.53 -6.31
CA GLY A 88 -18.89 -4.55 -7.65
C GLY A 88 -19.22 -3.17 -8.21
N GLY A 89 -18.83 -2.12 -7.52
CA GLY A 89 -18.91 -0.74 -8.01
C GLY A 89 -17.63 -0.27 -8.69
N VAL A 90 -17.68 0.96 -9.18
CA VAL A 90 -16.55 1.64 -9.80
C VAL A 90 -15.59 2.12 -8.72
N ILE A 91 -14.31 1.81 -8.89
CA ILE A 91 -13.18 2.34 -8.10
C ILE A 91 -12.20 2.97 -9.08
N GLU A 92 -11.80 4.19 -8.80
CA GLU A 92 -10.86 4.94 -9.64
C GLU A 92 -9.69 5.46 -8.81
N VAL A 93 -8.58 5.74 -9.48
CA VAL A 93 -7.41 6.36 -8.85
C VAL A 93 -7.62 7.86 -8.77
N TRP A 94 -7.36 8.40 -7.59
CA TRP A 94 -7.38 9.82 -7.27
C TRP A 94 -6.04 10.27 -6.70
N THR A 95 -5.79 11.58 -6.71
CA THR A 95 -4.62 12.20 -6.06
C THR A 95 -5.03 13.36 -5.18
N MET A 96 -4.29 13.56 -4.08
CA MET A 96 -4.43 14.68 -3.16
C MET A 96 -3.05 15.19 -2.72
N LYS A 97 -2.99 16.35 -2.09
CA LYS A 97 -1.81 16.80 -1.35
C LYS A 97 -1.59 15.94 -0.10
N ALA A 98 -0.40 15.99 0.46
CA ALA A 98 0.00 15.28 1.68
C ALA A 98 -0.87 15.62 2.92
N ASP A 99 -1.49 16.80 2.94
CA ASP A 99 -2.41 17.28 3.98
C ASP A 99 -3.87 16.85 3.77
N GLY A 100 -4.19 16.20 2.64
CA GLY A 100 -5.54 15.76 2.27
C GLY A 100 -6.30 16.76 1.39
N ASP A 101 -5.72 17.90 1.05
CA ASP A 101 -6.34 18.90 0.18
C ASP A 101 -6.15 18.60 -1.33
N GLU A 102 -6.82 19.38 -2.18
CA GLU A 102 -6.75 19.29 -3.65
C GLU A 102 -7.02 17.89 -4.21
N LYS A 103 -8.05 17.23 -3.73
CA LYS A 103 -8.48 15.92 -4.22
C LYS A 103 -8.92 16.00 -5.67
N ARG A 104 -8.35 15.11 -6.51
CA ARG A 104 -8.61 15.09 -7.95
C ARG A 104 -8.62 13.66 -8.49
N GLN A 105 -9.61 13.33 -9.30
CA GLN A 105 -9.68 12.08 -10.05
C GLN A 105 -8.63 12.05 -11.16
N VAL A 106 -7.95 10.90 -11.30
CA VAL A 106 -6.93 10.66 -12.35
C VAL A 106 -7.46 9.69 -13.40
N THR A 107 -8.11 8.58 -12.99
CA THR A 107 -8.65 7.59 -13.91
C THR A 107 -10.18 7.68 -14.03
N ALA A 108 -10.73 7.28 -15.19
CA ALA A 108 -12.17 7.21 -15.45
C ALA A 108 -12.45 6.02 -16.41
N LEU A 109 -12.07 4.80 -15.98
CA LEU A 109 -12.16 3.58 -16.79
C LEU A 109 -13.47 2.82 -16.59
N GLY A 110 -14.30 3.25 -15.63
CA GLY A 110 -15.64 2.72 -15.36
C GLY A 110 -15.66 1.32 -14.76
N GLY A 111 -14.51 0.83 -14.31
CA GLY A 111 -14.33 -0.46 -13.67
C GLY A 111 -13.63 -0.33 -12.32
N ARG A 112 -12.61 -1.11 -12.10
CA ARG A 112 -11.81 -1.07 -10.86
C ARG A 112 -10.37 -0.74 -11.19
N SER A 113 -9.90 0.44 -10.76
CA SER A 113 -8.51 0.90 -10.85
C SER A 113 -7.98 1.01 -9.43
N ILE A 114 -6.97 0.20 -9.09
CA ILE A 114 -6.52 -0.04 -7.71
C ILE A 114 -4.99 -0.12 -7.60
N PHE A 115 -4.47 0.00 -6.38
CA PHE A 115 -3.05 -0.11 -6.04
C PHE A 115 -2.17 0.83 -6.88
N PRO A 116 -2.41 2.15 -6.79
CA PRO A 116 -1.57 3.12 -7.48
C PRO A 116 -0.18 3.18 -6.89
N ASP A 117 0.83 3.47 -7.73
CA ASP A 117 2.18 3.79 -7.32
C ASP A 117 2.74 4.91 -8.21
N PHE A 118 3.42 5.90 -7.62
CA PHE A 118 4.03 6.99 -8.38
C PHE A 118 5.35 6.57 -9.01
N SER A 119 5.59 6.99 -10.26
CA SER A 119 6.94 6.90 -10.84
C SER A 119 7.93 7.76 -10.03
N PRO A 120 9.23 7.40 -10.00
CA PRO A 120 10.23 8.13 -9.22
C PRO A 120 10.38 9.61 -9.60
N ASP A 121 10.07 9.98 -10.85
CA ASP A 121 10.03 11.36 -11.32
C ASP A 121 8.73 12.11 -10.93
N GLY A 122 7.76 11.40 -10.30
CA GLY A 122 6.47 11.94 -9.90
C GLY A 122 5.53 12.32 -11.05
N ALA A 123 5.90 12.01 -12.30
CA ALA A 123 5.13 12.42 -13.48
C ALA A 123 4.00 11.47 -13.86
N ARG A 124 4.11 10.19 -13.47
CA ARG A 124 3.19 9.12 -13.85
C ARG A 124 2.70 8.34 -12.64
N ILE A 125 1.58 7.63 -12.83
CA ILE A 125 1.01 6.69 -11.86
C ILE A 125 0.87 5.34 -12.56
N LEU A 126 1.46 4.30 -11.98
CA LEU A 126 1.27 2.89 -12.27
C LEU A 126 0.08 2.40 -11.44
N PHE A 127 -0.77 1.57 -11.98
CA PHE A 127 -1.91 1.00 -11.26
C PHE A 127 -2.40 -0.29 -11.92
N ALA A 128 -3.08 -1.12 -11.16
CA ALA A 128 -3.81 -2.26 -11.69
C ALA A 128 -5.24 -1.82 -12.06
N SER A 129 -5.72 -2.21 -13.24
CA SER A 129 -7.09 -1.91 -13.64
C SER A 129 -7.78 -3.10 -14.30
N GLN A 130 -9.05 -3.26 -13.94
CA GLN A 130 -10.04 -4.10 -14.60
C GLN A 130 -11.12 -3.17 -15.16
N PRO A 131 -10.94 -2.63 -16.38
CA PRO A 131 -11.93 -1.76 -17.01
C PRO A 131 -13.30 -2.43 -17.14
N ALA A 132 -14.35 -1.65 -17.36
CA ALA A 132 -15.70 -2.19 -17.53
C ALA A 132 -15.75 -3.27 -18.61
N GLY A 133 -16.18 -4.47 -18.23
CA GLY A 133 -16.30 -5.63 -19.13
C GLY A 133 -15.04 -6.50 -19.27
N ALA A 134 -13.92 -6.13 -18.64
CA ALA A 134 -12.75 -6.99 -18.57
C ALA A 134 -12.92 -8.08 -17.49
N SER A 135 -12.28 -9.26 -17.69
CA SER A 135 -12.29 -10.37 -16.74
C SER A 135 -11.20 -10.23 -15.67
N ASP A 136 -10.03 -9.71 -16.07
CA ASP A 136 -8.80 -9.74 -15.30
C ASP A 136 -8.25 -8.34 -15.09
N PHE A 137 -7.45 -8.18 -14.04
CA PHE A 137 -6.67 -6.98 -13.83
C PHE A 137 -5.42 -7.00 -14.71
N ASN A 138 -5.11 -5.85 -15.31
CA ASN A 138 -3.86 -5.61 -16.01
C ASN A 138 -3.20 -4.35 -15.46
N LEU A 139 -1.91 -4.20 -15.71
CA LEU A 139 -1.15 -3.03 -15.30
C LEU A 139 -1.22 -1.93 -16.36
N TYR A 140 -1.40 -0.72 -15.89
CA TYR A 140 -1.50 0.50 -16.69
C TYR A 140 -0.62 1.59 -16.08
N VAL A 141 -0.18 2.49 -16.95
CA VAL A 141 0.47 3.75 -16.56
C VAL A 141 -0.31 4.92 -17.15
N ILE A 142 -0.47 5.98 -16.37
CA ILE A 142 -1.13 7.23 -16.78
C ILE A 142 -0.32 8.42 -16.26
N ASN A 143 -0.34 9.54 -16.96
CA ASN A 143 0.21 10.79 -16.44
C ASN A 143 -0.60 11.27 -15.22
N VAL A 144 0.05 11.92 -14.25
CA VAL A 144 -0.62 12.46 -13.06
C VAL A 144 -1.77 13.41 -13.42
N ASP A 145 -1.73 14.04 -14.60
CA ASP A 145 -2.80 14.89 -15.10
C ASP A 145 -4.00 14.14 -15.73
N GLY A 146 -3.96 12.80 -15.77
CA GLY A 146 -5.01 11.93 -16.31
C GLY A 146 -4.91 11.70 -17.81
N THR A 147 -3.84 12.17 -18.48
CA THR A 147 -3.59 11.94 -19.90
C THR A 147 -2.63 10.79 -20.14
N GLY A 148 -2.46 10.33 -21.37
CA GLY A 148 -1.40 9.40 -21.76
C GLY A 148 -1.54 7.99 -21.18
N LEU A 149 -2.77 7.47 -21.02
CA LEU A 149 -3.01 6.10 -20.56
C LEU A 149 -2.35 5.07 -21.49
N VAL A 150 -1.55 4.19 -20.91
CA VAL A 150 -0.87 3.07 -21.59
C VAL A 150 -1.12 1.79 -20.80
N GLN A 151 -1.53 0.71 -21.49
CA GLN A 151 -1.59 -0.64 -20.92
C GLN A 151 -0.21 -1.30 -21.05
N LEU A 152 0.31 -1.85 -19.95
CA LEU A 152 1.63 -2.51 -19.91
C LEU A 152 1.53 -4.04 -20.03
N THR A 153 0.49 -4.65 -19.46
CA THR A 153 0.30 -6.11 -19.48
C THR A 153 -1.04 -6.50 -20.11
N SER A 154 -1.08 -7.67 -20.76
CA SER A 154 -2.28 -8.20 -21.41
C SER A 154 -2.31 -9.73 -21.45
N ASP A 155 -1.44 -10.39 -20.69
CA ASP A 155 -1.40 -11.84 -20.57
C ASP A 155 -2.64 -12.35 -19.83
N PRO A 156 -3.05 -13.62 -20.05
CA PRO A 156 -4.08 -14.24 -19.24
C PRO A 156 -3.69 -14.29 -17.77
N GLY A 157 -4.63 -13.99 -16.88
CA GLY A 157 -4.43 -13.86 -15.45
C GLY A 157 -4.44 -12.40 -14.98
N SER A 158 -4.52 -12.23 -13.68
CA SER A 158 -4.54 -10.90 -13.06
C SER A 158 -3.14 -10.44 -12.68
N ASP A 159 -2.80 -9.24 -13.10
CA ASP A 159 -1.58 -8.53 -12.72
C ASP A 159 -1.95 -7.37 -11.80
N SER A 160 -1.31 -7.28 -10.62
CA SER A 160 -1.64 -6.29 -9.60
C SER A 160 -0.47 -5.99 -8.65
N ASN A 161 -0.69 -5.11 -7.66
CA ASN A 161 0.28 -4.79 -6.61
C ASN A 161 1.66 -4.44 -7.18
N ALA A 162 1.67 -3.56 -8.15
CA ALA A 162 2.90 -3.22 -8.86
C ALA A 162 3.58 -2.00 -8.24
N ALA A 163 4.92 -2.01 -8.20
CA ALA A 163 5.75 -0.92 -7.71
C ALA A 163 6.90 -0.61 -8.67
N TRP A 164 7.19 0.69 -8.86
CA TRP A 164 8.34 1.16 -9.61
C TRP A 164 9.66 0.89 -8.87
N SER A 165 10.70 0.47 -9.61
CA SER A 165 12.06 0.53 -9.06
C SER A 165 12.48 1.98 -8.83
N PRO A 166 13.36 2.27 -7.85
CA PRO A 166 13.77 3.64 -7.52
C PRO A 166 14.44 4.40 -8.67
N ASP A 167 15.05 3.69 -9.61
CA ASP A 167 15.66 4.24 -10.82
C ASP A 167 14.66 4.46 -11.97
N GLY A 168 13.40 4.02 -11.80
CA GLY A 168 12.32 4.15 -12.78
C GLY A 168 12.46 3.27 -14.02
N ASN A 169 13.39 2.32 -14.04
CA ASN A 169 13.66 1.48 -15.21
C ASN A 169 12.90 0.17 -15.19
N ARG A 170 12.43 -0.29 -14.02
CA ARG A 170 11.74 -1.58 -13.84
C ARG A 170 10.48 -1.42 -13.02
N ILE A 171 9.61 -2.43 -13.12
CA ILE A 171 8.39 -2.59 -12.34
C ILE A 171 8.39 -4.00 -11.78
N VAL A 172 8.21 -4.14 -10.45
CA VAL A 172 7.91 -5.41 -9.79
C VAL A 172 6.40 -5.52 -9.62
N PHE A 173 5.82 -6.71 -9.73
CA PHE A 173 4.38 -6.91 -9.61
C PHE A 173 4.01 -8.34 -9.26
N THR A 174 2.77 -8.54 -8.80
CA THR A 174 2.17 -9.85 -8.60
C THR A 174 1.37 -10.26 -9.83
N SER A 175 1.52 -11.51 -10.29
CA SER A 175 0.75 -12.09 -11.38
C SER A 175 0.33 -13.52 -11.07
N ASP A 176 -0.91 -13.89 -11.40
CA ASP A 176 -1.42 -15.27 -11.30
C ASP A 176 -1.44 -16.01 -12.65
N ARG A 177 -0.72 -15.49 -13.68
CA ARG A 177 -0.63 -16.06 -15.03
C ARG A 177 -0.16 -17.52 -15.07
N THR A 178 0.52 -18.01 -14.06
CA THR A 178 0.96 -19.41 -13.88
C THR A 178 0.07 -20.20 -12.92
N GLY A 179 -1.08 -19.63 -12.50
CA GLY A 179 -2.10 -20.28 -11.67
C GLY A 179 -2.14 -19.84 -10.22
N LEU A 180 -0.99 -19.46 -9.63
CA LEU A 180 -0.89 -18.86 -8.29
C LEU A 180 -0.22 -17.49 -8.40
N GLY A 181 -0.52 -16.59 -7.46
CA GLY A 181 0.14 -15.29 -7.39
C GLY A 181 1.63 -15.47 -7.17
N GLN A 182 2.45 -14.98 -8.09
CA GLN A 182 3.91 -14.99 -8.03
C GLN A 182 4.46 -13.60 -8.30
N VAL A 183 5.66 -13.33 -7.81
CA VAL A 183 6.35 -12.05 -8.06
C VAL A 183 7.05 -12.10 -9.41
N TYR A 184 6.83 -11.07 -10.20
CA TYR A 184 7.45 -10.84 -11.51
C TYR A 184 8.13 -9.47 -11.53
N VAL A 185 9.07 -9.32 -12.44
CA VAL A 185 9.68 -8.04 -12.79
C VAL A 185 9.59 -7.84 -14.31
N MET A 186 9.44 -6.59 -14.74
CA MET A 186 9.46 -6.18 -16.14
C MET A 186 10.18 -4.84 -16.31
N ASP A 187 10.53 -4.49 -17.53
CA ASP A 187 10.98 -3.14 -17.87
C ASP A 187 9.83 -2.14 -17.72
N ALA A 188 10.16 -0.87 -17.54
CA ALA A 188 9.19 0.20 -17.33
C ALA A 188 8.21 0.44 -18.50
N ASP A 189 8.51 -0.10 -19.69
CA ASP A 189 7.67 -0.06 -20.88
C ASP A 189 6.78 -1.32 -21.06
N GLY A 190 6.85 -2.27 -20.10
CA GLY A 190 6.12 -3.54 -20.13
C GLY A 190 6.89 -4.70 -20.79
N GLY A 191 8.12 -4.46 -21.27
CA GLY A 191 8.97 -5.49 -21.89
C GLY A 191 9.69 -6.39 -20.90
N ASN A 192 10.32 -7.46 -21.39
CA ASN A 192 11.24 -8.35 -20.65
C ASN A 192 10.69 -8.93 -19.35
N VAL A 193 9.41 -9.34 -19.33
CA VAL A 193 8.74 -9.92 -18.16
C VAL A 193 9.48 -11.19 -17.69
N THR A 194 9.88 -11.20 -16.42
CA THR A 194 10.63 -12.31 -15.79
C THR A 194 9.98 -12.68 -14.45
N GLN A 195 9.74 -13.97 -14.23
CA GLN A 195 9.25 -14.50 -12.96
C GLN A 195 10.41 -14.60 -11.97
N LEU A 196 10.19 -14.14 -10.72
CA LEU A 196 11.19 -14.17 -9.66
C LEU A 196 10.93 -15.25 -8.60
N THR A 197 9.65 -15.62 -8.36
CA THR A 197 9.27 -16.65 -7.38
C THR A 197 8.61 -17.84 -8.07
N PHE A 198 8.82 -19.07 -7.54
CA PHE A 198 8.41 -20.31 -8.18
C PHE A 198 7.79 -21.32 -7.21
N ASP A 199 7.52 -20.95 -5.98
CA ASP A 199 6.94 -21.80 -4.98
C ASP A 199 5.45 -22.03 -5.29
N GLY A 200 5.15 -23.23 -5.75
CA GLY A 200 3.81 -23.61 -6.26
C GLY A 200 2.74 -23.82 -5.18
N ALA A 201 2.97 -23.39 -3.93
CA ALA A 201 2.05 -23.72 -2.83
C ALA A 201 1.22 -22.53 -2.34
N PHE A 202 1.69 -21.28 -2.48
CA PHE A 202 1.08 -20.12 -1.86
C PHE A 202 1.19 -18.87 -2.73
N LYS A 203 0.44 -17.84 -2.38
CA LYS A 203 0.43 -16.56 -3.09
C LYS A 203 1.55 -15.67 -2.59
N ASP A 204 2.45 -15.29 -3.47
CA ASP A 204 3.41 -14.20 -3.24
C ASP A 204 2.76 -12.89 -3.63
N GLN A 205 2.76 -11.89 -2.75
CA GLN A 205 1.96 -10.70 -2.93
C GLN A 205 2.66 -9.43 -2.45
N VAL A 206 2.23 -8.32 -3.05
CA VAL A 206 2.56 -6.94 -2.64
C VAL A 206 4.07 -6.72 -2.52
N PRO A 207 4.80 -6.94 -3.61
CA PRO A 207 6.23 -6.70 -3.61
C PRO A 207 6.52 -5.19 -3.58
N ASP A 208 7.61 -4.80 -2.90
CA ASP A 208 8.11 -3.43 -2.85
C ASP A 208 9.64 -3.40 -2.94
N TRP A 209 10.19 -2.40 -3.65
CA TRP A 209 11.62 -2.21 -3.83
C TRP A 209 12.26 -1.55 -2.62
N SER A 210 13.46 -2.02 -2.23
CA SER A 210 14.31 -1.23 -1.34
C SER A 210 14.73 0.08 -2.01
N PRO A 211 14.95 1.17 -1.25
CA PRO A 211 15.27 2.49 -1.82
C PRO A 211 16.54 2.55 -2.66
N ASP A 212 17.46 1.60 -2.47
CA ASP A 212 18.67 1.45 -3.28
C ASP A 212 18.48 0.56 -4.53
N GLY A 213 17.27 -0.02 -4.71
CA GLY A 213 16.92 -0.90 -5.82
C GLY A 213 17.61 -2.26 -5.83
N SER A 214 18.31 -2.62 -4.75
CA SER A 214 19.07 -3.87 -4.68
C SER A 214 18.24 -5.08 -4.22
N ARG A 215 17.12 -4.84 -3.50
CA ARG A 215 16.27 -5.87 -2.89
C ARG A 215 14.80 -5.63 -3.15
N ILE A 216 14.01 -6.69 -2.98
CA ILE A 216 12.55 -6.68 -3.03
C ILE A 216 12.03 -7.35 -1.76
N ALA A 217 11.12 -6.68 -1.03
CA ALA A 217 10.34 -7.29 0.04
C ALA A 217 8.99 -7.73 -0.51
N TYR A 218 8.44 -8.83 -0.02
CA TYR A 218 7.14 -9.35 -0.43
C TYR A 218 6.54 -10.23 0.67
N ALA A 219 5.24 -10.46 0.62
CA ALA A 219 4.55 -11.39 1.50
C ALA A 219 4.36 -12.72 0.80
N ALA A 220 4.62 -13.84 1.49
CA ALA A 220 4.43 -15.19 0.94
C ALA A 220 3.92 -16.17 2.01
N GLY A 221 3.17 -17.19 1.58
CA GLY A 221 2.70 -18.24 2.45
C GLY A 221 1.22 -18.13 2.87
N ASP A 222 0.80 -19.10 3.71
CA ASP A 222 -0.51 -19.15 4.40
C ASP A 222 -0.34 -19.90 5.74
N PRO A 223 -0.25 -19.20 6.90
CA PRO A 223 -0.26 -17.73 7.05
C PRO A 223 0.92 -17.05 6.34
N GLY A 224 0.74 -15.77 5.98
CA GLY A 224 1.76 -15.00 5.26
C GLY A 224 2.94 -14.63 6.14
N ASP A 225 4.14 -14.81 5.63
CA ASP A 225 5.39 -14.30 6.19
C ASP A 225 5.91 -13.14 5.32
N ILE A 226 6.73 -12.24 5.88
CA ILE A 226 7.45 -11.22 5.11
C ILE A 226 8.83 -11.77 4.72
N LEU A 227 9.09 -11.79 3.43
CA LEU A 227 10.35 -12.23 2.83
C LEU A 227 11.07 -11.08 2.14
N VAL A 228 12.36 -11.26 1.99
CA VAL A 228 13.23 -10.38 1.18
C VAL A 228 14.03 -11.24 0.21
N MET A 229 14.24 -10.71 -0.99
CA MET A 229 15.12 -11.28 -2.01
C MET A 229 15.97 -10.21 -2.67
N ASN A 230 17.04 -10.62 -3.37
CA ASN A 230 17.75 -9.72 -4.26
C ASN A 230 16.87 -9.31 -5.46
N ALA A 231 17.19 -8.21 -6.11
CA ALA A 231 16.46 -7.67 -7.26
C ALA A 231 16.42 -8.60 -8.50
N ASP A 232 17.24 -9.65 -8.52
CA ASP A 232 17.26 -10.70 -9.54
C ASP A 232 16.50 -11.97 -9.15
N GLY A 233 15.82 -11.97 -7.98
CA GLY A 233 15.07 -13.09 -7.42
C GLY A 233 15.93 -14.09 -6.61
N SER A 234 17.23 -13.90 -6.49
CA SER A 234 18.11 -14.74 -5.68
C SER A 234 18.03 -14.39 -4.17
N ASP A 235 18.58 -15.25 -3.32
CA ASP A 235 18.69 -15.05 -1.87
C ASP A 235 17.36 -14.78 -1.17
N GLN A 236 16.33 -15.55 -1.51
CA GLN A 236 15.01 -15.46 -0.89
C GLN A 236 15.05 -15.99 0.56
N HIS A 237 14.68 -15.16 1.51
CA HIS A 237 14.65 -15.56 2.92
C HIS A 237 13.58 -14.80 3.72
N THR A 238 13.02 -15.47 4.74
CA THR A 238 12.05 -14.87 5.66
C THR A 238 12.73 -13.89 6.61
N VAL A 239 12.20 -12.68 6.69
CA VAL A 239 12.63 -11.65 7.67
C VAL A 239 11.64 -11.50 8.82
N VAL A 240 10.34 -11.67 8.57
CA VAL A 240 9.32 -11.73 9.62
C VAL A 240 8.45 -12.95 9.37
N GLY A 241 8.31 -13.81 10.37
CA GLY A 241 7.50 -15.01 10.31
C GLY A 241 7.13 -15.49 11.73
N GLY A 242 6.49 -16.63 11.82
CA GLY A 242 6.17 -17.21 13.13
C GLY A 242 4.69 -17.56 13.32
N GLY A 243 3.96 -17.73 12.23
CA GLY A 243 2.57 -18.21 12.24
C GLY A 243 1.53 -17.12 12.46
N THR A 244 1.91 -15.85 12.25
CA THR A 244 1.00 -14.71 12.09
C THR A 244 0.80 -14.44 10.61
N ASP A 245 -0.39 -13.97 10.23
CA ASP A 245 -0.71 -13.63 8.84
C ASP A 245 -0.26 -12.19 8.55
N ASP A 246 1.00 -12.05 8.09
CA ASP A 246 1.64 -10.77 7.79
C ASP A 246 1.57 -10.49 6.28
N PHE A 247 1.19 -9.27 5.90
CA PHE A 247 0.83 -8.92 4.52
C PHE A 247 1.24 -7.50 4.17
N GLY A 248 1.59 -7.30 2.90
CA GLY A 248 1.87 -5.98 2.34
C GLY A 248 3.10 -5.33 2.93
N THR A 249 4.04 -5.02 2.09
CA THR A 249 5.34 -4.50 2.48
C THR A 249 5.55 -3.07 2.01
N ALA A 250 6.21 -2.25 2.84
CA ALA A 250 6.71 -0.94 2.44
C ALA A 250 8.06 -0.68 3.09
N TRP A 251 9.08 -0.47 2.29
CA TRP A 251 10.41 -0.09 2.77
C TRP A 251 10.41 1.34 3.33
N SER A 252 11.14 1.54 4.43
CA SER A 252 11.45 2.90 4.88
C SER A 252 12.37 3.60 3.89
N PRO A 253 12.30 4.94 3.75
CA PRO A 253 13.09 5.70 2.79
C PRO A 253 14.62 5.57 2.95
N ASP A 254 15.09 5.18 4.14
CA ASP A 254 16.52 4.91 4.39
C ASP A 254 16.90 3.44 4.20
N GLY A 255 15.92 2.57 3.88
CA GLY A 255 16.12 1.14 3.69
C GLY A 255 16.45 0.36 4.97
N ALA A 256 16.27 0.98 6.15
CA ALA A 256 16.61 0.35 7.44
C ALA A 256 15.46 -0.50 7.99
N GLN A 257 14.21 -0.22 7.58
CA GLN A 257 13.02 -0.84 8.14
C GLN A 257 12.02 -1.24 7.03
N ILE A 258 11.11 -2.16 7.40
CA ILE A 258 9.98 -2.59 6.58
C ILE A 258 8.71 -2.44 7.43
N ALA A 259 7.72 -1.70 6.92
CA ALA A 259 6.37 -1.67 7.49
C ALA A 259 5.51 -2.74 6.82
N PHE A 260 4.62 -3.35 7.57
CA PHE A 260 3.70 -4.38 7.08
C PHE A 260 2.40 -4.40 7.89
N LEU A 261 1.35 -4.99 7.34
CA LEU A 261 0.07 -5.19 8.01
C LEU A 261 0.00 -6.61 8.57
N ARG A 262 -0.29 -6.76 9.86
CA ARG A 262 -0.69 -8.04 10.45
C ARG A 262 -2.20 -8.19 10.36
N PHE A 263 -2.65 -9.21 9.66
CA PHE A 263 -4.08 -9.43 9.38
C PHE A 263 -4.85 -9.86 10.62
N ASP A 264 -4.22 -10.62 11.50
CA ASP A 264 -4.84 -11.20 12.70
C ASP A 264 -5.44 -10.15 13.63
N ASP A 265 -4.74 -9.04 13.82
CA ASP A 265 -5.15 -7.92 14.67
C ASP A 265 -5.41 -6.60 13.91
N ARG A 266 -5.20 -6.60 12.58
CA ARG A 266 -5.38 -5.43 11.70
C ARG A 266 -4.55 -4.23 12.14
N THR A 267 -3.30 -4.48 12.41
CA THR A 267 -2.34 -3.55 12.98
C THR A 267 -1.14 -3.38 12.06
N VAL A 268 -0.63 -2.15 11.88
CA VAL A 268 0.66 -1.91 11.23
C VAL A 268 1.78 -2.21 12.21
N TYR A 269 2.71 -3.03 11.75
CA TYR A 269 3.97 -3.35 12.40
C TYR A 269 5.13 -2.78 11.61
N VAL A 270 6.24 -2.59 12.27
CA VAL A 270 7.54 -2.27 11.66
C VAL A 270 8.57 -3.24 12.19
N ALA A 271 9.44 -3.72 11.30
CA ALA A 271 10.64 -4.50 11.62
C ALA A 271 11.87 -3.81 11.04
N ASN A 272 13.05 -4.08 11.61
CA ASN A 272 14.28 -3.79 10.92
C ASN A 272 14.41 -4.64 9.66
N ALA A 273 15.16 -4.20 8.66
CA ALA A 273 15.34 -4.90 7.38
C ALA A 273 15.98 -6.30 7.51
N ASP A 274 16.56 -6.62 8.67
CA ASP A 274 17.07 -7.95 9.04
C ASP A 274 16.05 -8.80 9.81
N GLY A 275 14.81 -8.32 9.98
CA GLY A 275 13.73 -8.98 10.70
C GLY A 275 13.76 -8.81 12.21
N SER A 276 14.76 -8.16 12.77
CA SER A 276 14.81 -7.87 14.22
C SER A 276 13.90 -6.69 14.58
N GLY A 277 13.63 -6.50 15.88
CA GLY A 277 12.95 -5.31 16.38
C GLY A 277 11.49 -5.17 15.95
N VAL A 278 10.80 -6.26 15.63
CA VAL A 278 9.36 -6.22 15.29
C VAL A 278 8.56 -5.59 16.40
N HIS A 279 7.79 -4.56 16.08
CA HIS A 279 6.95 -3.86 17.04
C HIS A 279 5.70 -3.27 16.38
N GLU A 280 4.64 -3.17 17.18
CA GLU A 280 3.39 -2.52 16.79
C GLU A 280 3.58 -1.01 16.65
N VAL A 281 2.99 -0.44 15.59
CA VAL A 281 3.00 1.02 15.37
C VAL A 281 1.61 1.61 15.54
N LEU A 282 0.59 1.04 14.91
CA LEU A 282 -0.76 1.61 14.95
C LEU A 282 -1.83 0.55 14.72
N SER A 283 -2.85 0.54 15.60
CA SER A 283 -4.04 -0.31 15.49
C SER A 283 -5.29 0.54 15.37
N LEU A 284 -5.85 0.66 14.15
CA LEU A 284 -7.08 1.41 13.85
C LEU A 284 -8.10 0.58 13.06
N GLY A 285 -8.04 -0.77 13.13
CA GLY A 285 -8.89 -1.61 12.29
C GLY A 285 -8.51 -1.50 10.81
N LEU A 286 -7.23 -1.58 10.52
CA LEU A 286 -6.62 -1.30 9.23
C LEU A 286 -7.13 -2.22 8.12
N GLN A 287 -7.20 -1.71 6.89
CA GLN A 287 -7.80 -2.38 5.74
C GLN A 287 -6.86 -2.46 4.52
N ALA A 288 -5.71 -1.80 4.56
CA ALA A 288 -4.78 -1.77 3.43
C ALA A 288 -3.32 -1.76 3.86
N VAL A 289 -2.48 -2.14 2.91
CA VAL A 289 -1.03 -2.10 2.96
C VAL A 289 -0.53 -0.71 3.37
N PRO A 290 0.44 -0.61 4.27
CA PRO A 290 1.09 0.66 4.57
C PRO A 290 1.88 1.18 3.36
N ALA A 291 2.00 2.50 3.25
CA ALA A 291 2.90 3.16 2.32
C ALA A 291 3.77 4.17 3.09
N TRP A 292 5.07 4.12 2.90
CA TRP A 292 6.00 5.00 3.60
C TRP A 292 6.31 6.24 2.77
N GLN A 293 6.21 7.42 3.38
CA GLN A 293 6.51 8.69 2.72
C GLN A 293 8.01 8.80 2.43
N PRO A 294 8.43 8.99 1.17
CA PRO A 294 9.82 9.26 0.84
C PRO A 294 10.32 10.57 1.47
N ARG A 295 11.62 10.64 1.75
CA ARG A 295 12.25 11.87 2.21
C ARG A 295 12.48 12.80 1.01
N GLY A 296 11.99 14.03 1.08
CA GLY A 296 12.04 15.00 -0.01
C GLY A 296 13.45 15.54 -0.38
N ASP A 297 14.52 15.03 0.23
CA ASP A 297 15.90 15.45 0.03
C ASP A 297 16.77 14.47 -0.78
N ARG A 298 16.16 13.40 -1.32
CA ARG A 298 16.82 12.45 -2.23
C ARG A 298 16.14 12.41 -3.60
N LEU A 299 16.20 13.52 -4.32
CA LEU A 299 16.13 13.45 -5.78
C LEU A 299 17.54 13.20 -6.31
N PRO A 300 17.71 12.30 -7.30
CA PRO A 300 19.03 11.98 -7.87
C PRO A 300 19.70 13.18 -8.51
#